data_316764e16312a90aec18fe1e9c8bde17
#
_entry.id   316764e16312a90aec18fe1e9c8bde17
#
_cell.length_a   1.000
_cell.length_b   1.000
_cell.length_c   1.000
_cell.angle_alpha   90.00
_cell.angle_beta   90.00
_cell.angle_gamma   90.00
#
_symmetry.space_group_name_H-M   'P 1'
#
loop_
_entity.id
_entity.type
_entity.pdbx_description
1 polymer ?
#
loop_
_entity_poly.entity_id
_entity_poly.type
_entity_poly.pdbx_seq_one_letter_code
_entity_poly.pdbx_strand_id
1 'polypeptide(L)'
;GRSNEYNHEFWKKFRKVVKEANPEALILAEHYGDPSEWLEGDEWDTIMNYDAFMEPVTWFLTGMEKHSDEAREDLRGNADAFVNAICHHMSNMMTPSLQVSMNELSNHDHSRFLTRTNHRVGRVQELGAEAANENVNVAVMREAVVMQMTWPGAPTVYYGDEAGVCGFTDPDNRRTYPWGHEDQELIAFHREMIRIHKRYPVFREGSVQMLEWRENVLAYARTDQNQRIVVIINNSDALEEVTVPVWQAEIPMRGRMRRLMYSYHEGYTTEYEEYIVEDGEIVVNMGAYSALVLKEMDVNYG
;
A
#
# COMPACT_ATOMS: atom_id res chain seq x y z
N GLY A 1 24.45 -10.32 -20.79
CA GLY A 1 24.52 -10.25 -19.35
C GLY A 1 25.73 -10.95 -18.79
N ARG A 2 26.11 -10.65 -17.58
CA ARG A 2 27.14 -11.35 -16.80
C ARG A 2 26.55 -12.59 -16.15
N SER A 3 27.42 -13.53 -15.69
CA SER A 3 26.93 -14.66 -14.90
C SER A 3 26.39 -14.21 -13.53
N ASN A 4 25.48 -15.00 -12.91
CA ASN A 4 24.99 -14.74 -11.56
C ASN A 4 26.15 -14.62 -10.55
N GLU A 5 27.11 -15.53 -10.60
CA GLU A 5 28.29 -15.51 -9.74
C GLU A 5 29.06 -14.18 -9.83
N TYR A 6 29.26 -13.64 -11.05
CA TYR A 6 29.90 -12.34 -11.25
C TYR A 6 29.06 -11.20 -10.63
N ASN A 7 27.75 -11.25 -10.78
CA ASN A 7 26.85 -10.23 -10.24
C ASN A 7 26.88 -10.24 -8.69
N HIS A 8 26.84 -11.41 -8.07
CA HIS A 8 26.97 -11.55 -6.61
C HIS A 8 28.30 -10.98 -6.10
N GLU A 9 29.42 -11.34 -6.74
CA GLU A 9 30.74 -10.79 -6.38
C GLU A 9 30.78 -9.25 -6.51
N PHE A 10 30.15 -8.71 -7.55
CA PHE A 10 30.07 -7.27 -7.78
C PHE A 10 29.31 -6.59 -6.64
N TRP A 11 28.12 -7.08 -6.30
CA TRP A 11 27.28 -6.46 -5.28
C TRP A 11 27.86 -6.59 -3.86
N LYS A 12 28.55 -7.67 -3.55
CA LYS A 12 29.30 -7.82 -2.29
C LYS A 12 30.41 -6.76 -2.18
N LYS A 13 31.17 -6.54 -3.24
CA LYS A 13 32.17 -5.46 -3.29
C LYS A 13 31.54 -4.08 -3.20
N PHE A 14 30.44 -3.87 -3.92
CA PHE A 14 29.69 -2.61 -3.87
C PHE A 14 29.22 -2.30 -2.45
N ARG A 15 28.57 -3.26 -1.79
CA ARG A 15 28.12 -3.12 -0.40
C ARG A 15 29.29 -2.77 0.53
N LYS A 16 30.39 -3.47 0.41
CA LYS A 16 31.57 -3.20 1.24
C LYS A 16 31.99 -1.74 1.16
N VAL A 17 32.16 -1.22 -0.04
CA VAL A 17 32.58 0.19 -0.26
C VAL A 17 31.56 1.19 0.28
N VAL A 18 30.27 0.94 0.03
CA VAL A 18 29.18 1.82 0.53
C VAL A 18 29.16 1.84 2.05
N LYS A 19 29.21 0.66 2.69
CA LYS A 19 29.11 0.56 4.16
C LYS A 19 30.38 1.02 4.87
N GLU A 20 31.54 0.95 4.22
CA GLU A 20 32.78 1.56 4.72
C GLU A 20 32.71 3.09 4.70
N ALA A 21 32.08 3.65 3.67
CA ALA A 21 31.89 5.10 3.57
C ALA A 21 30.80 5.62 4.53
N ASN A 22 29.70 4.90 4.64
CA ASN A 22 28.59 5.20 5.55
C ASN A 22 27.84 3.92 5.91
N PRO A 23 27.98 3.38 7.13
CA PRO A 23 27.31 2.16 7.54
C PRO A 23 25.77 2.28 7.57
N GLU A 24 25.23 3.51 7.70
CA GLU A 24 23.78 3.76 7.71
C GLU A 24 23.18 3.94 6.30
N ALA A 25 24.00 3.95 5.25
CA ALA A 25 23.50 4.10 3.88
C ALA A 25 22.68 2.87 3.47
N LEU A 26 21.46 3.11 2.98
CA LEU A 26 20.59 2.06 2.44
C LEU A 26 21.01 1.69 1.02
N ILE A 27 21.09 0.39 0.74
CA ILE A 27 21.28 -0.17 -0.60
C ILE A 27 19.97 -0.79 -1.05
N LEU A 28 19.28 -0.09 -1.94
CA LEU A 28 17.99 -0.49 -2.49
C LEU A 28 18.14 -0.80 -3.98
N ALA A 29 17.66 -1.97 -4.39
CA ALA A 29 17.72 -2.41 -5.78
C ALA A 29 16.38 -2.31 -6.50
N GLU A 30 16.39 -1.95 -7.76
CA GLU A 30 15.29 -2.19 -8.68
C GLU A 30 15.42 -3.62 -9.22
N HIS A 31 14.52 -4.48 -8.76
CA HIS A 31 14.56 -5.91 -9.08
C HIS A 31 13.12 -6.45 -9.19
N TYR A 32 12.88 -7.22 -10.25
CA TYR A 32 11.64 -7.94 -10.47
C TYR A 32 11.81 -9.42 -10.11
N GLY A 33 10.80 -10.02 -9.53
CA GLY A 33 10.81 -11.43 -9.12
C GLY A 33 11.40 -11.66 -7.74
N ASP A 34 11.74 -12.90 -7.43
CA ASP A 34 12.24 -13.32 -6.12
C ASP A 34 13.60 -12.68 -5.79
N PRO A 35 13.70 -11.84 -4.75
CA PRO A 35 14.93 -11.17 -4.37
C PRO A 35 15.76 -11.97 -3.35
N SER A 36 15.31 -13.14 -2.91
CA SER A 36 15.84 -13.83 -1.72
C SER A 36 17.35 -14.06 -1.78
N GLU A 37 17.88 -14.43 -2.94
CA GLU A 37 19.31 -14.68 -3.13
C GLU A 37 20.21 -13.42 -2.98
N TRP A 38 19.61 -12.22 -3.10
CA TRP A 38 20.31 -10.93 -3.02
C TRP A 38 20.18 -10.26 -1.65
N LEU A 39 19.30 -10.76 -0.79
CA LEU A 39 18.95 -10.17 0.51
C LEU A 39 19.50 -10.97 1.69
N GLU A 40 20.57 -11.73 1.51
CA GLU A 40 21.21 -12.53 2.55
C GLU A 40 22.05 -11.69 3.55
N GLY A 41 22.13 -10.38 3.36
CA GLY A 41 22.78 -9.43 4.27
C GLY A 41 24.17 -8.99 3.83
N ASP A 42 24.69 -9.49 2.71
CA ASP A 42 26.00 -9.16 2.20
C ASP A 42 25.99 -8.44 0.83
N GLU A 43 24.82 -8.17 0.28
CA GLU A 43 24.60 -7.47 -0.98
C GLU A 43 23.63 -6.30 -0.81
N TRP A 44 22.35 -6.44 -1.14
CA TRP A 44 21.36 -5.39 -0.99
C TRP A 44 20.74 -5.41 0.41
N ASP A 45 20.26 -4.24 0.86
CA ASP A 45 19.45 -4.16 2.09
C ASP A 45 17.97 -4.46 1.78
N THR A 46 17.48 -4.00 0.62
CA THR A 46 16.08 -4.12 0.22
C THR A 46 15.89 -3.87 -1.28
N ILE A 47 14.63 -3.89 -1.70
CA ILE A 47 14.19 -3.71 -3.09
C ILE A 47 13.06 -2.70 -3.21
N MET A 48 12.81 -2.23 -4.45
CA MET A 48 11.51 -1.68 -4.84
C MET A 48 10.47 -2.81 -4.75
N ASN A 49 9.44 -2.62 -3.92
CA ASN A 49 8.54 -3.69 -3.52
C ASN A 49 7.41 -3.91 -4.54
N TYR A 50 7.76 -4.44 -5.71
CA TYR A 50 6.79 -4.70 -6.77
C TYR A 50 5.85 -5.84 -6.43
N ASP A 51 6.40 -7.02 -6.13
CA ASP A 51 5.62 -8.26 -6.03
C ASP A 51 4.86 -8.38 -4.71
N ALA A 52 5.42 -7.88 -3.59
CA ALA A 52 4.80 -7.96 -2.28
C ALA A 52 3.96 -6.73 -1.90
N PHE A 53 3.84 -5.73 -2.77
CA PHE A 53 3.00 -4.56 -2.52
C PHE A 53 2.38 -3.98 -3.80
N MET A 54 3.21 -3.39 -4.68
CA MET A 54 2.70 -2.54 -5.77
C MET A 54 1.76 -3.28 -6.72
N GLU A 55 2.15 -4.45 -7.20
CA GLU A 55 1.35 -5.21 -8.17
C GLU A 55 0.08 -5.77 -7.55
N PRO A 56 0.09 -6.45 -6.38
CA PRO A 56 -1.13 -6.91 -5.74
C PRO A 56 -2.11 -5.78 -5.41
N VAL A 57 -1.64 -4.66 -4.88
CA VAL A 57 -2.49 -3.48 -4.62
C VAL A 57 -3.07 -2.93 -5.91
N THR A 58 -2.26 -2.84 -6.97
CA THR A 58 -2.69 -2.34 -8.27
C THR A 58 -3.83 -3.17 -8.84
N TRP A 59 -3.64 -4.47 -9.03
CA TRP A 59 -4.68 -5.25 -9.68
C TRP A 59 -5.88 -5.54 -8.77
N PHE A 60 -5.70 -5.63 -7.45
CA PHE A 60 -6.82 -5.77 -6.53
C PHE A 60 -7.75 -4.57 -6.58
N LEU A 61 -7.20 -3.35 -6.50
CA LEU A 61 -8.00 -2.14 -6.47
C LEU A 61 -8.49 -1.69 -7.85
N THR A 62 -7.71 -1.90 -8.89
CA THR A 62 -8.02 -1.33 -10.22
C THR A 62 -8.34 -2.37 -11.30
N GLY A 63 -8.00 -3.63 -11.13
CA GLY A 63 -8.11 -4.64 -12.18
C GLY A 63 -7.19 -4.37 -13.38
N MET A 64 -6.14 -3.58 -13.19
CA MET A 64 -5.20 -3.23 -14.25
C MET A 64 -3.81 -3.81 -13.97
N GLU A 65 -3.08 -4.10 -15.01
CA GLU A 65 -1.65 -4.35 -14.95
C GLU A 65 -0.90 -3.00 -14.77
N LYS A 66 0.29 -3.02 -14.21
CA LYS A 66 1.09 -1.84 -13.81
C LYS A 66 1.38 -0.81 -14.91
N HIS A 67 1.45 -1.25 -16.17
CA HIS A 67 1.64 -0.36 -17.32
C HIS A 67 0.33 0.11 -17.96
N SER A 68 -0.80 -0.39 -17.53
CA SER A 68 -2.10 -0.25 -18.21
C SER A 68 -2.15 -0.91 -19.61
N ASP A 69 -1.27 -1.87 -19.86
CA ASP A 69 -1.22 -2.60 -21.12
C ASP A 69 -2.27 -3.72 -21.17
N GLU A 70 -2.76 -4.17 -20.01
CA GLU A 70 -3.71 -5.26 -19.88
C GLU A 70 -4.70 -5.01 -18.73
N ALA A 71 -5.97 -5.38 -18.97
CA ALA A 71 -6.97 -5.46 -17.91
C ALA A 71 -6.93 -6.86 -17.26
N ARG A 72 -6.95 -6.90 -15.93
CA ARG A 72 -6.95 -8.10 -15.10
C ARG A 72 -8.22 -8.14 -14.25
N GLU A 73 -9.36 -8.17 -14.93
CA GLU A 73 -10.67 -8.23 -14.26
C GLU A 73 -10.85 -9.49 -13.40
N ASP A 74 -10.12 -10.56 -13.70
CA ASP A 74 -10.03 -11.78 -12.90
C ASP A 74 -9.40 -11.56 -11.51
N LEU A 75 -8.61 -10.50 -11.36
CA LEU A 75 -7.91 -10.15 -10.13
C LEU A 75 -8.54 -8.95 -9.39
N ARG A 76 -9.40 -8.19 -10.06
CA ARG A 76 -10.08 -7.05 -9.44
C ARG A 76 -10.98 -7.50 -8.31
N GLY A 77 -10.72 -6.99 -7.10
CA GLY A 77 -11.46 -7.38 -5.89
C GLY A 77 -11.27 -8.83 -5.45
N ASN A 78 -10.38 -9.58 -6.11
CA ASN A 78 -10.11 -10.97 -5.78
C ASN A 78 -9.19 -11.06 -4.55
N ALA A 79 -9.82 -11.12 -3.37
CA ALA A 79 -9.12 -11.09 -2.10
C ALA A 79 -8.28 -12.36 -1.85
N ASP A 80 -8.74 -13.53 -2.30
CA ASP A 80 -7.96 -14.77 -2.19
C ASP A 80 -6.66 -14.68 -3.00
N ALA A 81 -6.74 -14.17 -4.24
CA ALA A 81 -5.55 -13.95 -5.05
C ALA A 81 -4.61 -12.93 -4.41
N PHE A 82 -5.15 -11.84 -3.84
CA PHE A 82 -4.36 -10.83 -3.12
C PHE A 82 -3.62 -11.44 -1.93
N VAL A 83 -4.32 -12.14 -1.04
CA VAL A 83 -3.73 -12.74 0.16
C VAL A 83 -2.67 -13.78 -0.22
N ASN A 84 -2.95 -14.63 -1.21
CA ASN A 84 -1.99 -15.62 -1.68
C ASN A 84 -0.72 -14.98 -2.25
N ALA A 85 -0.84 -13.95 -3.08
CA ALA A 85 0.29 -13.22 -3.64
C ALA A 85 1.14 -12.55 -2.55
N ILE A 86 0.50 -11.82 -1.62
CA ILE A 86 1.18 -11.15 -0.52
C ILE A 86 1.92 -12.15 0.38
N CYS A 87 1.27 -13.22 0.79
CA CYS A 87 1.90 -14.25 1.64
C CYS A 87 3.10 -14.89 0.95
N HIS A 88 2.97 -15.22 -0.34
CA HIS A 88 4.06 -15.80 -1.10
C HIS A 88 5.25 -14.84 -1.22
N HIS A 89 5.02 -13.63 -1.69
CA HIS A 89 6.12 -12.69 -1.99
C HIS A 89 6.75 -12.11 -0.72
N MET A 90 5.99 -11.83 0.33
CA MET A 90 6.56 -11.40 1.61
C MET A 90 7.44 -12.47 2.25
N SER A 91 7.14 -13.75 2.05
CA SER A 91 7.95 -14.86 2.60
C SER A 91 9.35 -14.96 1.96
N ASN A 92 9.58 -14.32 0.82
CA ASN A 92 10.87 -14.26 0.14
C ASN A 92 11.81 -13.20 0.72
N MET A 93 11.37 -12.44 1.72
CA MET A 93 12.17 -11.40 2.37
C MET A 93 12.23 -11.60 3.88
N MET A 94 13.41 -11.43 4.45
CA MET A 94 13.52 -11.31 5.90
C MET A 94 12.88 -10.01 6.40
N THR A 95 12.37 -10.01 7.62
CA THR A 95 11.69 -8.87 8.22
C THR A 95 12.44 -7.54 8.10
N PRO A 96 13.75 -7.43 8.36
CA PRO A 96 14.46 -6.16 8.20
C PRO A 96 14.42 -5.61 6.77
N SER A 97 14.56 -6.48 5.76
CA SER A 97 14.49 -6.07 4.35
C SER A 97 13.06 -5.65 3.96
N LEU A 98 12.05 -6.37 4.45
CA LEU A 98 10.65 -6.05 4.21
C LEU A 98 10.25 -4.70 4.83
N GLN A 99 10.68 -4.43 6.07
CA GLN A 99 10.34 -3.19 6.78
C GLN A 99 10.88 -1.92 6.14
N VAL A 100 11.94 -2.02 5.33
CA VAL A 100 12.53 -0.89 4.60
C VAL A 100 12.33 -0.99 3.09
N SER A 101 11.54 -1.96 2.62
CA SER A 101 11.21 -2.10 1.20
C SER A 101 10.40 -0.90 0.69
N MET A 102 10.65 -0.52 -0.55
CA MET A 102 10.06 0.68 -1.13
C MET A 102 8.63 0.41 -1.62
N ASN A 103 7.64 0.80 -0.80
CA ASN A 103 6.22 0.68 -1.15
C ASN A 103 5.76 1.90 -1.93
N GLU A 104 5.61 1.77 -3.22
CA GLU A 104 5.16 2.82 -4.13
C GLU A 104 3.87 2.42 -4.86
N LEU A 105 3.10 3.41 -5.28
CA LEU A 105 1.91 3.21 -6.11
C LEU A 105 2.19 3.52 -7.58
N SER A 106 3.05 4.49 -7.83
CA SER A 106 3.53 4.89 -9.15
C SER A 106 5.04 5.05 -9.12
N ASN A 107 5.67 4.96 -10.28
CA ASN A 107 7.10 5.21 -10.45
C ASN A 107 7.45 5.73 -11.85
N HIS A 108 8.74 5.79 -12.15
CA HIS A 108 9.28 6.30 -13.39
C HIS A 108 8.99 5.45 -14.64
N ASP A 109 8.61 4.17 -14.47
CA ASP A 109 8.35 3.22 -15.56
C ASP A 109 6.85 2.99 -15.80
N HIS A 110 6.07 2.89 -14.71
CA HIS A 110 4.69 2.43 -14.75
C HIS A 110 3.69 3.57 -15.00
N SER A 111 2.48 3.25 -15.40
CA SER A 111 1.40 4.25 -15.42
C SER A 111 1.15 4.78 -14.01
N ARG A 112 0.64 6.01 -13.90
CA ARG A 112 0.23 6.57 -12.62
C ARG A 112 -0.92 5.75 -12.02
N PHE A 113 -0.90 5.53 -10.71
CA PHE A 113 -1.95 4.75 -10.04
C PHE A 113 -3.33 5.36 -10.29
N LEU A 114 -3.45 6.68 -10.19
CA LEU A 114 -4.72 7.37 -10.43
C LEU A 114 -5.24 7.10 -11.85
N THR A 115 -4.38 7.06 -12.85
CA THR A 115 -4.76 6.69 -14.23
C THR A 115 -5.28 5.25 -14.31
N ARG A 116 -4.68 4.29 -13.61
CA ARG A 116 -5.16 2.90 -13.61
C ARG A 116 -6.59 2.77 -13.10
N THR A 117 -7.06 3.69 -12.25
CA THR A 117 -8.44 3.69 -11.74
C THR A 117 -9.50 3.95 -12.81
N ASN A 118 -9.11 4.42 -13.99
CA ASN A 118 -10.03 4.64 -15.11
C ASN A 118 -10.25 3.41 -16.00
N HIS A 119 -9.53 2.32 -15.74
CA HIS A 119 -9.62 1.04 -16.46
C HIS A 119 -9.34 1.10 -17.97
N ARG A 120 -8.65 2.13 -18.43
CA ARG A 120 -8.27 2.26 -19.85
C ARG A 120 -7.02 1.44 -20.16
N VAL A 121 -7.16 0.49 -21.06
CA VAL A 121 -6.04 -0.29 -21.61
C VAL A 121 -5.44 0.46 -22.77
N GLY A 122 -4.13 0.65 -22.77
CA GLY A 122 -3.37 1.25 -23.85
C GLY A 122 -2.35 2.28 -23.38
N ARG A 123 -1.69 2.90 -24.34
CA ARG A 123 -0.62 3.87 -24.13
C ARG A 123 -0.93 5.23 -24.74
N VAL A 124 -0.19 6.24 -24.35
CA VAL A 124 -0.38 7.63 -24.79
C VAL A 124 -0.34 7.78 -26.32
N GLN A 125 0.47 6.99 -27.02
CA GLN A 125 0.59 7.02 -28.47
C GLN A 125 -0.72 6.63 -29.19
N GLU A 126 -1.52 5.78 -28.54
CA GLU A 126 -2.77 5.27 -29.09
C GLU A 126 -3.99 6.07 -28.61
N LEU A 127 -3.98 6.45 -27.34
CA LEU A 127 -5.13 7.02 -26.65
C LEU A 127 -5.09 8.55 -26.53
N GLY A 128 -3.90 9.15 -26.65
CA GLY A 128 -3.69 10.56 -26.36
C GLY A 128 -3.53 10.84 -24.86
N ALA A 129 -2.84 11.91 -24.52
CA ALA A 129 -2.50 12.24 -23.14
C ALA A 129 -3.72 12.54 -22.26
N GLU A 130 -4.78 13.13 -22.82
CA GLU A 130 -5.99 13.49 -22.05
C GLU A 130 -6.75 12.26 -21.55
N ALA A 131 -6.70 11.14 -22.25
CA ALA A 131 -7.37 9.93 -21.86
C ALA A 131 -6.87 9.38 -20.49
N ALA A 132 -5.66 9.72 -20.08
CA ALA A 132 -5.11 9.35 -18.76
C ALA A 132 -5.82 10.06 -17.61
N ASN A 133 -6.44 11.22 -17.87
CA ASN A 133 -7.11 12.05 -16.85
C ASN A 133 -8.62 11.77 -16.76
N GLU A 134 -9.19 11.09 -17.75
CA GLU A 134 -10.63 10.87 -17.84
C GLU A 134 -11.11 9.74 -16.92
N ASN A 135 -12.25 9.95 -16.26
CA ASN A 135 -12.95 8.94 -15.45
C ASN A 135 -12.11 8.29 -14.34
N VAL A 136 -11.13 9.01 -13.82
CA VAL A 136 -10.33 8.56 -12.68
C VAL A 136 -11.16 8.52 -11.40
N ASN A 137 -10.85 7.60 -10.50
CA ASN A 137 -11.52 7.43 -9.22
C ASN A 137 -10.59 7.78 -8.06
N VAL A 138 -10.74 9.00 -7.53
CA VAL A 138 -9.92 9.49 -6.40
C VAL A 138 -10.20 8.72 -5.10
N ALA A 139 -11.41 8.16 -4.94
CA ALA A 139 -11.71 7.34 -3.77
C ALA A 139 -10.85 6.05 -3.75
N VAL A 140 -10.68 5.40 -4.89
CA VAL A 140 -9.78 4.24 -5.03
C VAL A 140 -8.31 4.64 -4.83
N MET A 141 -7.91 5.83 -5.28
CA MET A 141 -6.58 6.37 -4.95
C MET A 141 -6.39 6.53 -3.44
N ARG A 142 -7.39 7.02 -2.71
CA ARG A 142 -7.32 7.12 -1.25
C ARG A 142 -7.24 5.76 -0.55
N GLU A 143 -7.95 4.74 -1.04
CA GLU A 143 -7.80 3.35 -0.55
C GLU A 143 -6.34 2.88 -0.70
N ALA A 144 -5.75 3.09 -1.87
CA ALA A 144 -4.37 2.72 -2.15
C ALA A 144 -3.37 3.45 -1.23
N VAL A 145 -3.59 4.73 -0.96
CA VAL A 145 -2.75 5.54 -0.04
C VAL A 145 -2.89 5.04 1.40
N VAL A 146 -4.10 4.65 1.84
CA VAL A 146 -4.28 4.01 3.15
C VAL A 146 -3.46 2.74 3.24
N MET A 147 -3.53 1.87 2.23
CA MET A 147 -2.73 0.65 2.20
C MET A 147 -1.23 0.97 2.20
N GLN A 148 -0.78 1.91 1.37
CA GLN A 148 0.63 2.33 1.29
C GLN A 148 1.19 2.80 2.64
N MET A 149 0.43 3.59 3.39
CA MET A 149 0.86 4.18 4.66
C MET A 149 0.71 3.24 5.85
N THR A 150 0.02 2.11 5.68
CA THR A 150 -0.24 1.15 6.76
C THR A 150 0.36 -0.23 6.55
N TRP A 151 0.82 -0.57 5.33
CA TRP A 151 1.44 -1.85 5.00
C TRP A 151 2.92 -1.90 5.45
N PRO A 152 3.48 -3.09 5.79
CA PRO A 152 4.90 -3.21 6.08
C PRO A 152 5.78 -2.74 4.91
N GLY A 153 6.74 -1.87 5.20
CA GLY A 153 7.63 -1.26 4.24
C GLY A 153 7.75 0.24 4.41
N ALA A 154 8.54 0.89 3.56
CA ALA A 154 8.74 2.32 3.55
C ALA A 154 7.82 2.99 2.51
N PRO A 155 6.77 3.71 2.92
CA PRO A 155 5.91 4.43 1.97
C PRO A 155 6.73 5.41 1.14
N THR A 156 6.63 5.28 -0.18
CA THR A 156 7.39 6.09 -1.12
C THR A 156 6.44 6.76 -2.10
N VAL A 157 6.33 8.07 -1.99
CA VAL A 157 5.46 8.86 -2.86
C VAL A 157 6.24 9.26 -4.12
N TYR A 158 5.79 8.78 -5.29
CA TYR A 158 6.27 9.28 -6.56
C TYR A 158 5.71 10.68 -6.77
N TYR A 159 6.57 11.66 -7.09
CA TYR A 159 6.17 13.07 -7.17
C TYR A 159 4.89 13.24 -8.00
N GLY A 160 3.95 14.01 -7.49
CA GLY A 160 2.70 14.32 -8.16
C GLY A 160 1.56 13.33 -7.89
N ASP A 161 1.80 12.14 -7.36
CA ASP A 161 0.73 11.26 -6.93
C ASP A 161 -0.16 11.95 -5.88
N GLU A 162 0.48 12.67 -4.95
CA GLU A 162 -0.20 13.47 -3.93
C GLU A 162 -0.99 14.64 -4.49
N ALA A 163 -0.66 15.10 -5.69
CA ALA A 163 -1.26 16.25 -6.35
C ALA A 163 -2.27 15.86 -7.46
N GLY A 164 -2.54 14.57 -7.63
CA GLY A 164 -3.49 14.07 -8.62
C GLY A 164 -2.94 13.98 -10.04
N VAL A 165 -1.62 13.87 -10.21
CA VAL A 165 -1.01 13.72 -11.53
C VAL A 165 -1.37 12.37 -12.12
N CYS A 166 -1.88 12.41 -13.36
CA CYS A 166 -2.16 11.25 -14.19
C CYS A 166 -1.08 11.06 -15.25
N GLY A 167 -1.04 9.89 -15.88
CA GLY A 167 -0.16 9.57 -16.99
C GLY A 167 -0.16 8.08 -17.28
N PHE A 168 -0.14 7.71 -18.55
CA PHE A 168 0.14 6.34 -18.98
C PHE A 168 1.60 5.99 -18.68
N THR A 169 2.02 4.79 -19.00
CA THR A 169 3.40 4.32 -18.77
C THR A 169 4.43 5.24 -19.44
N ASP A 170 5.68 5.11 -19.05
CA ASP A 170 6.80 5.91 -19.57
C ASP A 170 6.69 6.15 -21.09
N PRO A 171 6.85 7.40 -21.58
CA PRO A 171 7.28 8.62 -20.87
C PRO A 171 6.14 9.48 -20.28
N ASP A 172 4.87 9.13 -20.48
CA ASP A 172 3.72 9.98 -20.12
C ASP A 172 3.52 10.11 -18.59
N ASN A 173 3.98 9.14 -17.81
CA ASN A 173 3.97 9.17 -16.34
C ASN A 173 4.91 10.24 -15.73
N ARG A 174 5.84 10.79 -16.53
CA ARG A 174 6.84 11.78 -16.11
C ARG A 174 6.41 13.21 -16.44
N ARG A 175 5.11 13.49 -16.38
CA ARG A 175 4.57 14.84 -16.57
C ARG A 175 5.11 15.80 -15.53
N THR A 176 5.12 17.11 -15.86
CA THR A 176 5.52 18.16 -14.93
C THR A 176 4.60 18.20 -13.72
N TYR A 177 5.13 18.61 -12.56
CA TYR A 177 4.32 18.85 -11.38
C TYR A 177 3.33 20.01 -11.65
N PRO A 178 2.06 19.89 -11.25
CA PRO A 178 1.00 20.83 -11.64
C PRO A 178 0.98 22.07 -10.72
N TRP A 179 2.06 22.84 -10.67
CA TRP A 179 2.19 24.00 -9.82
C TRP A 179 1.03 25.00 -9.97
N GLY A 180 0.33 25.26 -8.86
CA GLY A 180 -0.84 26.14 -8.81
C GLY A 180 -2.16 25.47 -9.27
N HIS A 181 -2.11 24.18 -9.63
CA HIS A 181 -3.26 23.39 -10.06
C HIS A 181 -3.32 22.01 -9.36
N GLU A 182 -2.65 21.92 -8.20
CA GLU A 182 -2.60 20.69 -7.40
C GLU A 182 -3.98 20.34 -6.85
N ASP A 183 -4.29 19.06 -6.76
CA ASP A 183 -5.42 18.57 -5.98
C ASP A 183 -5.14 18.77 -4.48
N GLN A 184 -5.64 19.89 -3.93
CA GLN A 184 -5.38 20.29 -2.55
C GLN A 184 -6.02 19.33 -1.53
N GLU A 185 -7.15 18.70 -1.88
CA GLU A 185 -7.81 17.72 -1.02
C GLU A 185 -6.99 16.43 -0.93
N LEU A 186 -6.46 15.96 -2.05
CA LEU A 186 -5.60 14.78 -2.09
C LEU A 186 -4.26 15.03 -1.38
N ILE A 187 -3.69 16.23 -1.48
CA ILE A 187 -2.51 16.65 -0.71
C ILE A 187 -2.82 16.61 0.80
N ALA A 188 -3.95 17.17 1.20
CA ALA A 188 -4.36 17.17 2.61
C ALA A 188 -4.56 15.75 3.13
N PHE A 189 -5.15 14.86 2.33
CA PHE A 189 -5.28 13.45 2.66
C PHE A 189 -3.93 12.75 2.85
N HIS A 190 -2.99 12.94 1.94
CA HIS A 190 -1.63 12.40 2.07
C HIS A 190 -0.95 12.90 3.36
N ARG A 191 -1.07 14.20 3.68
CA ARG A 191 -0.52 14.75 4.92
C ARG A 191 -1.08 14.06 6.17
N GLU A 192 -2.41 13.81 6.21
CA GLU A 192 -3.03 13.11 7.32
C GLU A 192 -2.54 11.67 7.43
N MET A 193 -2.47 10.95 6.32
CA MET A 193 -1.99 9.57 6.32
C MET A 193 -0.51 9.48 6.70
N ILE A 194 0.34 10.41 6.23
CA ILE A 194 1.75 10.50 6.63
C ILE A 194 1.86 10.81 8.12
N ARG A 195 1.01 11.71 8.64
CA ARG A 195 0.97 12.03 10.08
C ARG A 195 0.61 10.80 10.92
N ILE A 196 -0.40 10.03 10.48
CA ILE A 196 -0.79 8.78 11.13
C ILE A 196 0.36 7.77 11.09
N HIS A 197 0.97 7.53 9.93
CA HIS A 197 2.12 6.64 9.79
C HIS A 197 3.27 6.99 10.74
N LYS A 198 3.64 8.28 10.81
CA LYS A 198 4.73 8.75 11.67
C LYS A 198 4.39 8.68 13.16
N ARG A 199 3.13 8.86 13.53
CA ARG A 199 2.69 8.86 14.93
C ARG A 199 2.72 7.49 15.56
N TYR A 200 2.44 6.43 14.80
CA TYR A 200 2.29 5.08 15.32
C TYR A 200 3.43 4.17 14.85
N PRO A 201 4.40 3.87 15.74
CA PRO A 201 5.56 3.01 15.41
C PRO A 201 5.21 1.65 14.84
N VAL A 202 4.05 1.09 15.21
CA VAL A 202 3.55 -0.18 14.70
C VAL A 202 3.53 -0.27 13.17
N PHE A 203 3.38 0.84 12.47
CA PHE A 203 3.42 0.84 11.00
C PHE A 203 4.84 0.61 10.44
N ARG A 204 5.87 0.96 11.21
CA ARG A 204 7.27 0.79 10.80
C ARG A 204 7.88 -0.53 11.28
N GLU A 205 7.48 -1.00 12.46
CA GLU A 205 8.16 -2.09 13.16
C GLU A 205 7.25 -3.29 13.44
N GLY A 206 5.91 -3.10 13.37
CA GLY A 206 4.94 -4.12 13.70
C GLY A 206 4.77 -5.18 12.63
N SER A 207 4.22 -6.30 13.04
CA SER A 207 3.78 -7.37 12.15
C SER A 207 2.49 -7.00 11.40
N VAL A 208 2.17 -7.74 10.36
CA VAL A 208 0.90 -7.69 9.66
C VAL A 208 0.21 -9.04 9.74
N GLN A 209 -1.11 -9.02 9.91
CA GLN A 209 -1.94 -10.22 9.91
C GLN A 209 -3.26 -9.94 9.19
N MET A 210 -3.63 -10.80 8.24
CA MET A 210 -4.94 -10.76 7.64
C MET A 210 -5.97 -11.29 8.65
N LEU A 211 -7.09 -10.57 8.81
CA LEU A 211 -8.17 -10.90 9.75
C LEU A 211 -9.44 -11.39 9.03
N GLU A 212 -9.82 -10.71 7.96
CA GLU A 212 -10.99 -11.02 7.14
C GLU A 212 -10.69 -10.65 5.69
N TRP A 213 -11.12 -11.51 4.75
CA TRP A 213 -11.04 -11.19 3.32
C TRP A 213 -12.12 -11.94 2.54
N ARG A 214 -12.74 -11.25 1.64
CA ARG A 214 -13.71 -11.75 0.68
C ARG A 214 -13.74 -10.83 -0.53
N GLU A 215 -14.53 -11.14 -1.54
CA GLU A 215 -14.61 -10.31 -2.75
C GLU A 215 -14.75 -8.81 -2.40
N ASN A 216 -13.85 -7.98 -2.94
CA ASN A 216 -13.72 -6.54 -2.72
C ASN A 216 -13.40 -6.08 -1.29
N VAL A 217 -13.29 -6.96 -0.32
CA VAL A 217 -13.07 -6.61 1.08
C VAL A 217 -11.77 -7.20 1.59
N LEU A 218 -10.99 -6.37 2.27
CA LEU A 218 -9.79 -6.79 3.01
C LEU A 218 -9.84 -6.17 4.42
N ALA A 219 -9.51 -6.95 5.43
CA ALA A 219 -9.22 -6.43 6.76
C ALA A 219 -7.93 -7.05 7.29
N TYR A 220 -7.03 -6.21 7.75
CA TYR A 220 -5.76 -6.64 8.33
C TYR A 220 -5.40 -5.84 9.56
N ALA A 221 -4.61 -6.44 10.43
CA ALA A 221 -4.07 -5.78 11.61
C ALA A 221 -2.57 -5.49 11.46
N ARG A 222 -2.13 -4.40 12.06
CA ARG A 222 -0.74 -4.11 12.36
C ARG A 222 -0.57 -4.16 13.88
N THR A 223 0.36 -4.97 14.35
CA THR A 223 0.54 -5.24 15.78
C THR A 223 2.00 -5.17 16.19
N ASP A 224 2.25 -4.56 17.32
CA ASP A 224 3.51 -4.61 18.05
C ASP A 224 3.22 -4.88 19.55
N GLN A 225 4.22 -4.76 20.39
CA GLN A 225 4.07 -4.99 21.84
C GLN A 225 3.09 -4.01 22.51
N ASN A 226 2.89 -2.83 21.93
CA ASN A 226 2.17 -1.71 22.55
C ASN A 226 0.91 -1.27 21.81
N GLN A 227 0.77 -1.63 20.54
CA GLN A 227 -0.25 -1.07 19.66
C GLN A 227 -0.89 -2.14 18.78
N ARG A 228 -2.21 -2.02 18.58
CA ARG A 228 -2.99 -2.77 17.61
C ARG A 228 -3.80 -1.80 16.79
N ILE A 229 -3.61 -1.86 15.49
CA ILE A 229 -4.35 -1.05 14.52
C ILE A 229 -4.94 -1.98 13.48
N VAL A 230 -6.22 -1.80 13.18
CA VAL A 230 -6.96 -2.56 12.18
C VAL A 230 -7.28 -1.66 11.02
N VAL A 231 -7.05 -2.15 9.81
CA VAL A 231 -7.37 -1.48 8.55
C VAL A 231 -8.38 -2.31 7.79
N ILE A 232 -9.45 -1.67 7.31
CA ILE A 232 -10.52 -2.32 6.56
C ILE A 232 -10.69 -1.59 5.24
N ILE A 233 -10.73 -2.34 4.14
CA ILE A 233 -10.91 -1.84 2.77
C ILE A 233 -12.19 -2.42 2.19
N ASN A 234 -13.02 -1.59 1.59
CA ASN A 234 -14.12 -1.98 0.72
C ASN A 234 -13.94 -1.33 -0.65
N ASN A 235 -13.51 -2.12 -1.63
CA ASN A 235 -13.30 -1.69 -3.03
C ASN A 235 -14.53 -1.96 -3.93
N SER A 236 -15.69 -2.21 -3.35
CA SER A 236 -16.93 -2.32 -4.12
C SER A 236 -17.61 -0.96 -4.31
N ASP A 237 -18.51 -0.86 -5.25
CA ASP A 237 -19.37 0.31 -5.49
C ASP A 237 -20.63 0.33 -4.61
N ALA A 238 -20.71 -0.55 -3.61
CA ALA A 238 -21.84 -0.72 -2.70
C ALA A 238 -21.44 -0.60 -1.23
N LEU A 239 -22.45 -0.42 -0.39
CA LEU A 239 -22.30 -0.53 1.06
C LEU A 239 -22.09 -2.01 1.43
N GLU A 240 -21.05 -2.27 2.22
CA GLU A 240 -20.72 -3.58 2.75
C GLU A 240 -20.73 -3.58 4.28
N GLU A 241 -21.45 -4.52 4.87
CA GLU A 241 -21.31 -4.82 6.29
C GLU A 241 -20.16 -5.82 6.46
N VAL A 242 -19.16 -5.45 7.27
CA VAL A 242 -17.95 -6.25 7.48
C VAL A 242 -17.83 -6.60 8.96
N THR A 243 -17.82 -7.89 9.26
CA THR A 243 -17.48 -8.41 10.59
C THR A 243 -16.01 -8.80 10.62
N VAL A 244 -15.24 -8.22 11.53
CA VAL A 244 -13.80 -8.45 11.63
C VAL A 244 -13.47 -9.11 12.96
N PRO A 245 -12.84 -10.31 12.96
CA PRO A 245 -12.44 -11.03 14.17
C PRO A 245 -11.16 -10.42 14.77
N VAL A 246 -11.30 -9.28 15.43
CA VAL A 246 -10.16 -8.50 15.95
C VAL A 246 -9.42 -9.21 17.09
N TRP A 247 -10.06 -10.21 17.73
CA TRP A 247 -9.41 -11.06 18.73
C TRP A 247 -8.16 -11.78 18.21
N GLN A 248 -8.11 -12.06 16.91
CA GLN A 248 -6.95 -12.67 16.27
C GLN A 248 -5.71 -11.77 16.30
N ALA A 249 -5.91 -10.46 16.43
CA ALA A 249 -4.85 -9.47 16.62
C ALA A 249 -4.59 -9.16 18.11
N GLU A 250 -4.96 -10.08 19.03
CA GLU A 250 -4.82 -9.92 20.48
C GLU A 250 -5.59 -8.72 21.05
N ILE A 251 -6.63 -8.26 20.36
CA ILE A 251 -7.55 -7.27 20.90
C ILE A 251 -8.54 -7.99 21.84
N PRO A 252 -8.82 -7.43 23.05
CA PRO A 252 -9.68 -8.08 24.01
C PRO A 252 -11.07 -8.42 23.47
N MET A 253 -11.69 -9.50 24.01
CA MET A 253 -13.03 -9.95 23.62
C MET A 253 -14.12 -8.87 23.82
N ARG A 254 -13.87 -7.92 24.70
CA ARG A 254 -14.71 -6.73 24.94
C ARG A 254 -13.83 -5.51 25.07
N GLY A 255 -14.20 -4.45 24.35
CA GLY A 255 -13.40 -3.23 24.35
C GLY A 255 -13.93 -2.21 23.35
N ARG A 256 -13.07 -1.29 23.00
CA ARG A 256 -13.39 -0.24 22.03
C ARG A 256 -12.19 0.01 21.12
N MET A 257 -12.49 0.37 19.91
CA MET A 257 -11.52 0.91 18.96
C MET A 257 -11.96 2.32 18.56
N ARG A 258 -10.98 3.18 18.27
CA ARG A 258 -11.27 4.54 17.78
C ARG A 258 -10.82 4.72 16.35
N ARG A 259 -11.55 5.51 15.61
CA ARG A 259 -11.19 5.94 14.27
C ARG A 259 -9.93 6.80 14.29
N LEU A 260 -9.00 6.48 13.37
CA LEU A 260 -7.88 7.35 13.00
C LEU A 260 -8.14 8.02 11.65
N MET A 261 -8.76 7.30 10.71
CA MET A 261 -9.11 7.76 9.37
C MET A 261 -10.30 6.96 8.84
N TYR A 262 -11.21 7.63 8.18
CA TYR A 262 -12.20 7.02 7.31
C TYR A 262 -12.22 7.76 5.97
N SER A 263 -11.87 7.07 4.91
CA SER A 263 -11.96 7.54 3.52
C SER A 263 -13.14 6.86 2.86
N TYR A 264 -13.94 7.60 2.09
CA TYR A 264 -15.15 7.11 1.45
C TYR A 264 -15.32 7.77 0.07
N HIS A 265 -16.39 7.45 -0.64
CA HIS A 265 -16.56 7.88 -2.03
C HIS A 265 -16.40 9.40 -2.23
N GLU A 266 -16.99 10.22 -1.35
CA GLU A 266 -17.03 11.67 -1.50
C GLU A 266 -15.87 12.41 -0.84
N GLY A 267 -15.11 11.75 0.05
CA GLY A 267 -14.03 12.44 0.78
C GLY A 267 -13.44 11.58 1.89
N TYR A 268 -13.04 12.23 2.98
CA TYR A 268 -12.49 11.54 4.15
C TYR A 268 -12.76 12.32 5.43
N THR A 269 -12.63 11.66 6.57
CA THR A 269 -12.75 12.28 7.89
C THR A 269 -11.80 11.66 8.90
N THR A 270 -11.30 12.50 9.81
CA THR A 270 -10.55 12.10 11.01
C THR A 270 -11.34 12.36 12.29
N GLU A 271 -12.63 12.69 12.17
CA GLU A 271 -13.50 12.91 13.32
C GLU A 271 -13.52 11.67 14.21
N TYR A 272 -13.54 11.94 15.52
CA TYR A 272 -13.54 10.89 16.52
C TYR A 272 -14.83 10.06 16.44
N GLU A 273 -14.66 8.76 16.36
CA GLU A 273 -15.73 7.78 16.46
C GLU A 273 -15.21 6.51 17.13
N GLU A 274 -16.03 5.92 18.01
CA GLU A 274 -15.73 4.66 18.68
C GLU A 274 -16.48 3.50 18.04
N TYR A 275 -15.82 2.37 18.01
CA TYR A 275 -16.35 1.10 17.54
C TYR A 275 -16.26 0.10 18.68
N ILE A 276 -17.38 -0.57 18.98
CA ILE A 276 -17.48 -1.51 20.11
C ILE A 276 -16.95 -2.87 19.65
N VAL A 277 -16.10 -3.46 20.49
CA VAL A 277 -15.68 -4.86 20.36
C VAL A 277 -16.59 -5.71 21.26
N GLU A 278 -17.33 -6.62 20.66
CA GLU A 278 -18.16 -7.61 21.35
C GLU A 278 -17.77 -9.02 20.87
N ASP A 279 -17.59 -9.92 21.82
CA ASP A 279 -17.16 -11.31 21.56
C ASP A 279 -15.91 -11.44 20.65
N GLY A 280 -15.01 -10.44 20.73
CA GLY A 280 -13.79 -10.39 19.95
C GLY A 280 -13.94 -9.88 18.51
N GLU A 281 -15.11 -9.39 18.15
CA GLU A 281 -15.42 -8.92 16.81
C GLU A 281 -15.85 -7.45 16.81
N ILE A 282 -15.63 -6.79 15.69
CA ILE A 282 -16.28 -5.51 15.35
C ILE A 282 -17.13 -5.70 14.09
N VAL A 283 -18.26 -5.03 14.05
CA VAL A 283 -19.13 -4.95 12.88
C VAL A 283 -19.13 -3.51 12.37
N VAL A 284 -18.75 -3.31 11.13
CA VAL A 284 -18.68 -1.99 10.52
C VAL A 284 -19.43 -1.94 9.19
N ASN A 285 -20.09 -0.82 8.93
CA ASN A 285 -20.69 -0.54 7.64
C ASN A 285 -19.70 0.30 6.82
N MET A 286 -19.16 -0.31 5.77
CA MET A 286 -18.20 0.31 4.87
C MET A 286 -18.92 0.83 3.63
N GLY A 287 -18.90 2.14 3.42
CA GLY A 287 -19.43 2.74 2.19
C GLY A 287 -18.66 2.28 0.94
N ALA A 288 -19.19 2.62 -0.24
CA ALA A 288 -18.52 2.33 -1.51
C ALA A 288 -17.12 2.96 -1.55
N TYR A 289 -16.13 2.23 -2.07
CA TYR A 289 -14.74 2.67 -2.24
C TYR A 289 -14.18 3.33 -0.99
N SER A 290 -14.20 2.59 0.13
CA SER A 290 -13.85 3.14 1.44
C SER A 290 -12.71 2.39 2.12
N ALA A 291 -12.01 3.12 3.01
CA ALA A 291 -10.96 2.59 3.86
C ALA A 291 -11.12 3.15 5.28
N LEU A 292 -10.99 2.28 6.27
CA LEU A 292 -11.14 2.61 7.68
C LEU A 292 -9.90 2.18 8.45
N VAL A 293 -9.33 3.08 9.24
CA VAL A 293 -8.18 2.80 10.11
C VAL A 293 -8.62 2.99 11.55
N LEU A 294 -8.56 1.91 12.33
CA LEU A 294 -8.99 1.86 13.72
C LEU A 294 -7.83 1.51 14.64
N LYS A 295 -7.73 2.20 15.76
CA LYS A 295 -6.76 1.88 16.83
C LYS A 295 -7.48 1.35 18.05
N GLU A 296 -6.96 0.27 18.63
CA GLU A 296 -7.37 -0.19 19.95
C GLU A 296 -7.29 0.93 20.99
N MET A 297 -8.27 1.00 21.85
CA MET A 297 -8.27 1.90 23.02
C MET A 297 -7.87 1.11 24.26
N ASP A 298 -7.04 1.73 25.11
CA ASP A 298 -6.67 1.13 26.38
C ASP A 298 -7.96 0.86 27.19
N VAL A 299 -8.11 -0.38 27.65
CA VAL A 299 -9.17 -0.73 28.57
C VAL A 299 -8.78 -0.16 29.94
N ASN A 300 -9.31 1.00 30.29
CA ASN A 300 -9.24 1.46 31.67
C ASN A 300 -10.10 0.53 32.51
N TYR A 301 -9.47 -0.43 33.19
CA TYR A 301 -10.10 -1.12 34.32
C TYR A 301 -10.25 -0.10 35.44
N GLY A 302 -11.39 0.62 35.46
CA GLY A 302 -11.76 1.46 36.58
C GLY A 302 -12.12 0.66 37.82
#